data_6c33c63350580af71b23466ea3a33035
#
_entry.id   6c33c63350580af71b23466ea3a33035
#
_cell.length_a   1.000
_cell.length_b   1.000
_cell.length_c   1.000
_cell.angle_alpha   90.00
_cell.angle_beta   90.00
_cell.angle_gamma   90.00
#
_symmetry.space_group_name_H-M   'P 1'
#
loop_
_entity.id
_entity.type
_entity.pdbx_description
1 polymer ?
#
loop_
_entity_poly.entity_id
_entity_poly.type
_entity_poly.pdbx_seq_one_letter_code
_entity_poly.pdbx_strand_id
1 'polypeptide(L)'
;MKKLSIIFCICTLLLCNLLAGCGSKEPAPAADHKLRVVVTFNAMKEFTQAVGQDKIHITSLIPDGTEPHDFQPTTKTMQALSKADILIYNSTGMERWVEQATQAAANPKLVIVEASKDTDRISLTEADEIRAHGQYDPHTWLSLSCAQTEVKNIAEALAAADKTNADFYRKNAAEYNQKLQALLAAYQ
;
A
#
# COMPACT_ATOMS: atom_id res chain seq x y z
N MET A 1 -57.60 -31.32 -39.22
CA MET A 1 -56.31 -30.59 -39.46
C MET A 1 -56.16 -29.39 -38.57
N LYS A 2 -57.15 -28.52 -38.37
CA LYS A 2 -57.02 -27.29 -37.52
C LYS A 2 -56.73 -27.56 -36.01
N LYS A 3 -57.27 -28.65 -35.42
CA LYS A 3 -57.03 -28.97 -34.01
C LYS A 3 -55.61 -29.48 -33.74
N LEU A 4 -54.99 -30.18 -34.71
CA LEU A 4 -53.61 -30.68 -34.59
C LEU A 4 -52.59 -29.57 -34.66
N SER A 5 -52.82 -28.53 -35.51
CA SER A 5 -51.97 -27.34 -35.61
C SER A 5 -51.96 -26.51 -34.33
N ILE A 6 -53.14 -26.39 -33.62
CA ILE A 6 -53.24 -25.66 -32.38
C ILE A 6 -52.45 -26.32 -31.25
N ILE A 7 -52.50 -27.66 -31.14
CA ILE A 7 -51.75 -28.43 -30.14
C ILE A 7 -50.24 -28.30 -30.39
N PHE A 8 -49.81 -28.32 -31.63
CA PHE A 8 -48.40 -28.16 -32.00
C PHE A 8 -47.85 -26.75 -31.66
N CYS A 9 -48.64 -25.69 -31.88
CA CYS A 9 -48.30 -24.32 -31.47
C CYS A 9 -48.21 -24.13 -29.96
N ILE A 10 -49.12 -24.78 -29.19
CA ILE A 10 -49.12 -24.68 -27.72
C ILE A 10 -47.89 -25.42 -27.13
N CYS A 11 -47.54 -26.58 -27.68
CA CYS A 11 -46.35 -27.32 -27.24
C CYS A 11 -45.04 -26.56 -27.53
N THR A 12 -44.91 -25.85 -28.69
CA THR A 12 -43.76 -25.03 -29.00
C THR A 12 -43.66 -23.81 -28.13
N LEU A 13 -44.73 -23.16 -27.74
CA LEU A 13 -44.73 -22.02 -26.81
C LEU A 13 -44.37 -22.45 -25.37
N LEU A 14 -44.76 -23.64 -24.94
CA LEU A 14 -44.37 -24.16 -23.62
C LEU A 14 -42.92 -24.59 -23.54
N LEU A 15 -42.32 -25.08 -24.66
CA LEU A 15 -40.92 -25.49 -24.72
C LEU A 15 -39.97 -24.29 -24.71
N CYS A 16 -40.37 -23.14 -25.25
CA CYS A 16 -39.57 -21.91 -25.23
C CYS A 16 -39.39 -21.25 -23.86
N ASN A 17 -40.31 -21.54 -22.89
CA ASN A 17 -40.17 -20.98 -21.55
C ASN A 17 -39.23 -21.76 -20.61
N LEU A 18 -38.80 -22.96 -20.99
CA LEU A 18 -37.85 -23.75 -20.21
C LEU A 18 -36.38 -23.38 -20.44
N LEU A 19 -36.10 -22.49 -21.43
CA LEU A 19 -34.74 -22.02 -21.73
C LEU A 19 -34.41 -20.66 -21.12
N ALA A 20 -35.34 -20.01 -20.43
CA ALA A 20 -35.07 -18.83 -19.61
C ALA A 20 -34.51 -19.23 -18.24
N GLY A 21 -33.49 -20.07 -18.22
CA GLY A 21 -32.68 -20.31 -17.06
C GLY A 21 -31.95 -19.01 -16.73
N CYS A 22 -32.41 -18.31 -15.68
CA CYS A 22 -31.61 -17.27 -15.01
C CYS A 22 -30.27 -17.89 -14.62
N GLY A 23 -29.29 -17.76 -15.47
CA GLY A 23 -27.91 -17.84 -15.09
C GLY A 23 -27.61 -16.66 -14.18
N SER A 24 -27.83 -16.80 -12.88
CA SER A 24 -27.14 -15.99 -11.88
C SER A 24 -25.66 -16.20 -12.20
N LYS A 25 -25.04 -15.20 -12.85
CA LYS A 25 -23.59 -15.08 -12.84
C LYS A 25 -23.23 -14.97 -11.35
N GLU A 26 -22.80 -16.07 -10.75
CA GLU A 26 -21.98 -15.96 -9.55
C GLU A 26 -20.89 -14.92 -9.87
N PRO A 27 -20.74 -13.87 -9.05
CA PRO A 27 -19.61 -12.97 -9.26
C PRO A 27 -18.39 -13.87 -9.25
N ALA A 28 -17.62 -13.85 -10.36
CA ALA A 28 -16.33 -14.51 -10.39
C ALA A 28 -15.58 -14.10 -9.13
N PRO A 29 -14.95 -15.04 -8.38
CA PRO A 29 -14.19 -14.68 -7.20
C PRO A 29 -13.27 -13.54 -7.63
N ALA A 30 -13.36 -12.41 -6.92
CA ALA A 30 -12.50 -11.26 -7.18
C ALA A 30 -11.09 -11.83 -7.21
N ALA A 31 -10.39 -11.70 -8.32
CA ALA A 31 -9.01 -12.10 -8.42
C ALA A 31 -8.32 -11.53 -7.20
N ASP A 32 -7.64 -12.38 -6.42
CA ASP A 32 -6.97 -12.02 -5.16
C ASP A 32 -5.81 -11.08 -5.51
N HIS A 33 -6.18 -9.83 -5.84
CA HIS A 33 -5.25 -8.82 -6.32
C HIS A 33 -4.65 -8.14 -5.11
N LYS A 34 -3.58 -8.74 -4.60
CA LYS A 34 -2.79 -8.13 -3.53
C LYS A 34 -2.26 -6.77 -3.97
N LEU A 35 -2.36 -5.77 -3.10
CA LEU A 35 -1.77 -4.45 -3.34
C LEU A 35 -0.26 -4.60 -3.61
N ARG A 36 0.21 -3.96 -4.67
CA ARG A 36 1.63 -3.85 -5.00
C ARG A 36 2.20 -2.63 -4.31
N VAL A 37 2.87 -2.86 -3.20
CA VAL A 37 3.44 -1.83 -2.36
C VAL A 37 4.94 -1.74 -2.62
N VAL A 38 5.40 -0.57 -3.03
CA VAL A 38 6.82 -0.26 -3.15
C VAL A 38 7.24 0.50 -1.90
N VAL A 39 8.35 0.11 -1.31
CA VAL A 39 8.94 0.76 -0.14
C VAL A 39 10.37 1.18 -0.44
N THR A 40 10.88 2.19 0.25
CA THR A 40 12.21 2.72 -0.03
C THR A 40 13.31 1.89 0.58
N PHE A 41 13.37 1.76 1.89
CA PHE A 41 14.43 1.06 2.61
C PHE A 41 13.89 0.15 3.73
N ASN A 42 14.79 -0.51 4.45
CA ASN A 42 14.45 -1.62 5.34
C ASN A 42 13.44 -1.27 6.44
N ALA A 43 13.54 -0.10 7.11
CA ALA A 43 12.57 0.25 8.15
C ALA A 43 11.14 0.37 7.57
N MET A 44 11.00 1.02 6.41
CA MET A 44 9.70 1.12 5.72
C MET A 44 9.18 -0.25 5.31
N LYS A 45 10.07 -1.16 4.88
CA LYS A 45 9.72 -2.55 4.55
C LYS A 45 9.19 -3.30 5.78
N GLU A 46 9.90 -3.24 6.90
CA GLU A 46 9.52 -3.95 8.13
C GLU A 46 8.18 -3.46 8.68
N PHE A 47 7.97 -2.15 8.76
CA PHE A 47 6.69 -1.59 9.21
C PHE A 47 5.54 -1.98 8.27
N THR A 48 5.77 -1.88 6.96
CA THR A 48 4.78 -2.25 5.95
C THR A 48 4.45 -3.73 5.99
N GLN A 49 5.46 -4.59 6.17
CA GLN A 49 5.28 -6.05 6.30
C GLN A 49 4.52 -6.41 7.57
N ALA A 50 4.81 -5.74 8.69
CA ALA A 50 4.11 -5.97 9.94
C ALA A 50 2.61 -5.66 9.83
N VAL A 51 2.25 -4.62 9.08
CA VAL A 51 0.87 -4.19 8.86
C VAL A 51 0.17 -5.02 7.79
N GLY A 52 0.78 -5.18 6.64
CA GLY A 52 0.14 -5.74 5.44
C GLY A 52 0.17 -7.26 5.37
N GLN A 53 1.18 -7.88 5.98
CA GLN A 53 1.42 -9.32 6.03
C GLN A 53 1.25 -9.99 4.66
N ASP A 54 0.36 -10.99 4.55
CA ASP A 54 0.09 -11.77 3.34
C ASP A 54 -0.90 -11.10 2.37
N LYS A 55 -1.49 -9.95 2.74
CA LYS A 55 -2.48 -9.23 1.91
C LYS A 55 -1.85 -8.30 0.89
N ILE A 56 -0.55 -8.08 0.96
CA ILE A 56 0.19 -7.17 0.08
C ILE A 56 1.38 -7.88 -0.57
N HIS A 57 1.89 -7.28 -1.64
CA HIS A 57 3.15 -7.65 -2.27
C HIS A 57 4.13 -6.49 -2.16
N ILE A 58 5.22 -6.68 -1.41
CA ILE A 58 6.20 -5.61 -1.14
C ILE A 58 7.40 -5.74 -2.10
N THR A 59 7.81 -4.60 -2.66
CA THR A 59 9.07 -4.44 -3.39
C THR A 59 9.89 -3.34 -2.72
N SER A 60 11.09 -3.66 -2.21
CA SER A 60 12.04 -2.68 -1.70
C SER A 60 12.88 -2.10 -2.84
N LEU A 61 13.05 -0.78 -2.88
CA LEU A 61 13.84 -0.09 -3.90
C LEU A 61 15.33 -0.08 -3.56
N ILE A 62 15.64 0.18 -2.30
CA ILE A 62 17.03 0.28 -1.80
C ILE A 62 17.42 -1.10 -1.27
N PRO A 63 18.49 -1.70 -1.82
CA PRO A 63 18.98 -2.98 -1.33
C PRO A 63 19.44 -2.91 0.12
N ASP A 64 19.27 -4.01 0.86
CA ASP A 64 19.74 -4.12 2.24
C ASP A 64 21.26 -3.83 2.31
N GLY A 65 21.67 -3.02 3.29
CA GLY A 65 23.05 -2.59 3.47
C GLY A 65 23.51 -1.41 2.60
N THR A 66 22.62 -0.85 1.78
CA THR A 66 22.89 0.39 1.03
C THR A 66 22.45 1.60 1.87
N GLU A 67 23.27 2.65 1.89
CA GLU A 67 22.94 3.92 2.54
C GLU A 67 21.80 4.63 1.80
N PRO A 68 20.66 4.87 2.45
CA PRO A 68 19.50 5.45 1.77
C PRO A 68 19.70 6.88 1.24
N HIS A 69 20.53 7.69 1.90
CA HIS A 69 20.82 9.05 1.47
C HIS A 69 21.57 9.10 0.13
N ASP A 70 22.43 8.10 -0.13
CA ASP A 70 23.25 8.01 -1.34
C ASP A 70 22.56 7.28 -2.50
N PHE A 71 21.34 6.78 -2.26
CA PHE A 71 20.62 6.01 -3.29
C PHE A 71 20.26 6.87 -4.49
N GLN A 72 20.58 6.35 -5.67
CA GLN A 72 20.23 6.96 -6.96
C GLN A 72 19.18 6.07 -7.67
N PRO A 73 18.01 6.63 -8.02
CA PRO A 73 16.99 5.90 -8.77
C PRO A 73 17.52 5.38 -10.12
N THR A 74 17.16 4.16 -10.43
CA THR A 74 17.54 3.46 -11.67
C THR A 74 16.34 3.21 -12.55
N THR A 75 16.55 2.70 -13.78
CA THR A 75 15.45 2.23 -14.65
C THR A 75 14.59 1.17 -13.96
N LYS A 76 15.20 0.31 -13.13
CA LYS A 76 14.46 -0.68 -12.33
C LYS A 76 13.55 -0.02 -11.30
N THR A 77 13.99 1.07 -10.69
CA THR A 77 13.17 1.89 -9.78
C THR A 77 11.95 2.44 -10.52
N MET A 78 12.13 3.03 -11.71
CA MET A 78 11.03 3.56 -12.52
C MET A 78 10.05 2.45 -12.91
N GLN A 79 10.53 1.27 -13.30
CA GLN A 79 9.68 0.12 -13.62
C GLN A 79 8.88 -0.38 -12.41
N ALA A 80 9.44 -0.36 -11.22
CA ALA A 80 8.73 -0.73 -10.00
C ALA A 80 7.61 0.28 -9.70
N LEU A 81 7.93 1.58 -9.71
CA LEU A 81 6.98 2.66 -9.44
C LEU A 81 5.85 2.73 -10.47
N SER A 82 6.15 2.49 -11.76
CA SER A 82 5.14 2.52 -12.83
C SER A 82 4.06 1.43 -12.68
N LYS A 83 4.36 0.36 -11.93
CA LYS A 83 3.46 -0.78 -11.70
C LYS A 83 2.88 -0.81 -10.28
N ALA A 84 3.35 0.04 -9.39
CA ALA A 84 2.93 0.06 -8.00
C ALA A 84 1.54 0.66 -7.82
N ASP A 85 0.85 0.21 -6.79
CA ASP A 85 -0.40 0.80 -6.32
C ASP A 85 -0.09 1.85 -5.24
N ILE A 86 0.93 1.58 -4.39
CA ILE A 86 1.36 2.47 -3.31
C ILE A 86 2.89 2.55 -3.30
N LEU A 87 3.43 3.76 -3.08
CA LEU A 87 4.80 4.01 -2.66
C LEU A 87 4.79 4.48 -1.20
N ILE A 88 5.55 3.82 -0.34
CA ILE A 88 5.79 4.24 1.05
C ILE A 88 7.25 4.65 1.17
N TYR A 89 7.49 5.88 1.58
CA TYR A 89 8.81 6.44 1.85
C TYR A 89 8.80 7.12 3.23
N ASN A 90 9.97 7.35 3.80
CA ASN A 90 10.05 7.95 5.12
C ASN A 90 9.72 9.45 5.07
N SER A 91 10.57 10.25 4.42
CA SER A 91 10.40 11.71 4.32
C SER A 91 11.19 12.30 3.15
N THR A 92 10.84 13.51 2.75
CA THR A 92 11.61 14.26 1.74
C THR A 92 13.02 14.62 2.20
N GLY A 93 13.29 14.66 3.51
CA GLY A 93 14.63 14.83 4.06
C GLY A 93 15.52 13.59 3.90
N MET A 94 14.91 12.41 3.88
CA MET A 94 15.59 11.11 3.71
C MET A 94 15.73 10.73 2.24
N GLU A 95 14.61 10.75 1.51
CA GLU A 95 14.56 10.32 0.10
C GLU A 95 14.25 11.50 -0.83
N ARG A 96 15.20 12.41 -0.99
CA ARG A 96 15.07 13.64 -1.80
C ARG A 96 14.74 13.37 -3.27
N TRP A 97 15.02 12.17 -3.74
CA TRP A 97 14.82 11.72 -5.11
C TRP A 97 13.36 11.29 -5.41
N VAL A 98 12.52 11.09 -4.38
CA VAL A 98 11.17 10.49 -4.53
C VAL A 98 10.30 11.32 -5.45
N GLU A 99 10.29 12.64 -5.32
CA GLU A 99 9.46 13.50 -6.17
C GLU A 99 9.83 13.36 -7.65
N GLN A 100 11.11 13.44 -7.98
CA GLN A 100 11.58 13.29 -9.36
C GLN A 100 11.32 11.89 -9.91
N ALA A 101 11.52 10.86 -9.10
CA ALA A 101 11.31 9.47 -9.50
C ALA A 101 9.84 9.17 -9.77
N THR A 102 8.93 9.66 -8.94
CA THR A 102 7.49 9.44 -9.12
C THR A 102 6.95 10.18 -10.35
N GLN A 103 7.45 11.39 -10.62
CA GLN A 103 7.14 12.10 -11.86
C GLN A 103 7.63 11.33 -13.10
N ALA A 104 8.87 10.84 -13.07
CA ALA A 104 9.46 10.08 -14.17
C ALA A 104 8.78 8.71 -14.40
N ALA A 105 8.27 8.06 -13.36
CA ALA A 105 7.54 6.80 -13.44
C ALA A 105 6.17 6.94 -14.14
N ALA A 106 5.63 8.16 -14.23
CA ALA A 106 4.41 8.50 -14.94
C ALA A 106 3.20 7.59 -14.60
N ASN A 107 3.05 7.22 -13.33
CA ASN A 107 1.93 6.40 -12.85
C ASN A 107 0.87 7.28 -12.16
N PRO A 108 -0.20 7.68 -12.86
CA PRO A 108 -1.20 8.59 -12.30
C PRO A 108 -2.08 7.95 -11.21
N LYS A 109 -1.98 6.64 -11.00
CA LYS A 109 -2.72 5.90 -9.98
C LYS A 109 -1.88 5.62 -8.72
N LEU A 110 -0.59 5.95 -8.75
CA LEU A 110 0.31 5.71 -7.64
C LEU A 110 -0.09 6.57 -6.43
N VAL A 111 -0.41 5.92 -5.32
CA VAL A 111 -0.59 6.59 -4.02
C VAL A 111 0.79 6.76 -3.38
N ILE A 112 1.15 8.00 -3.06
CA ILE A 112 2.45 8.33 -2.45
C ILE A 112 2.21 8.64 -0.98
N VAL A 113 2.91 7.93 -0.10
CA VAL A 113 2.74 7.97 1.36
C VAL A 113 4.05 8.34 2.03
N GLU A 114 4.10 9.52 2.65
CA GLU A 114 5.16 9.90 3.60
C GLU A 114 4.82 9.28 4.96
N ALA A 115 5.60 8.28 5.36
CA ALA A 115 5.36 7.56 6.59
C ALA A 115 5.56 8.45 7.83
N SER A 116 6.56 9.32 7.81
CA SER A 116 6.89 10.23 8.92
C SER A 116 5.97 11.45 9.05
N LYS A 117 4.92 11.53 8.24
CA LYS A 117 3.95 12.64 8.35
C LYS A 117 3.37 12.71 9.76
N ASP A 118 3.28 13.94 10.30
CA ASP A 118 2.73 14.22 11.62
C ASP A 118 3.48 13.55 12.80
N THR A 119 4.74 13.15 12.61
CA THR A 119 5.65 12.73 13.69
C THR A 119 6.22 13.94 14.43
N ASP A 120 6.63 13.73 15.69
CA ASP A 120 7.41 14.73 16.43
C ASP A 120 8.81 14.83 15.83
N ARG A 121 9.10 15.93 15.14
CA ARG A 121 10.36 16.15 14.42
C ARG A 121 11.33 16.96 15.24
N ILE A 122 12.60 16.58 15.20
CA ILE A 122 13.71 17.35 15.78
C ILE A 122 14.13 18.40 14.75
N SER A 123 14.11 19.69 15.15
CA SER A 123 14.61 20.76 14.30
C SER A 123 16.14 20.74 14.24
N LEU A 124 16.69 20.79 13.04
CA LEU A 124 18.14 20.92 12.82
C LEU A 124 18.55 22.39 12.98
N THR A 125 19.73 22.60 13.56
CA THR A 125 20.29 23.93 13.80
C THR A 125 21.57 24.18 12.99
N GLU A 126 22.30 23.12 12.65
CA GLU A 126 23.54 23.20 11.90
C GLU A 126 23.26 23.43 10.41
N ALA A 127 23.95 24.43 9.83
CA ALA A 127 23.72 24.84 8.44
C ALA A 127 24.00 23.73 7.42
N ASP A 128 24.97 22.86 7.69
CA ASP A 128 25.32 21.75 6.81
C ASP A 128 24.28 20.65 6.86
N GLU A 129 23.76 20.33 8.05
CA GLU A 129 22.65 19.37 8.24
C GLU A 129 21.35 19.87 7.58
N ILE A 130 21.02 21.16 7.76
CA ILE A 130 19.86 21.78 7.10
C ILE A 130 20.00 21.71 5.58
N ARG A 131 21.19 21.89 5.05
CA ARG A 131 21.45 21.78 3.60
C ARG A 131 21.31 20.35 3.10
N ALA A 132 21.75 19.37 3.89
CA ALA A 132 21.71 17.96 3.56
C ALA A 132 20.28 17.36 3.68
N HIS A 133 19.55 17.70 4.73
CA HIS A 133 18.30 17.01 5.10
C HIS A 133 17.06 17.90 5.10
N GLY A 134 17.23 19.22 5.00
CA GLY A 134 16.16 20.18 5.21
C GLY A 134 16.08 20.64 6.66
N GLN A 135 14.93 21.16 7.09
CA GLN A 135 14.79 21.80 8.40
C GLN A 135 14.73 20.82 9.57
N TYR A 136 14.45 19.56 9.33
CA TYR A 136 14.20 18.54 10.36
C TYR A 136 15.07 17.31 10.15
N ASP A 137 15.46 16.68 11.27
CA ASP A 137 16.14 15.39 11.27
C ASP A 137 15.21 14.33 10.61
N PRO A 138 15.67 13.66 9.53
CA PRO A 138 14.85 12.70 8.81
C PRO A 138 14.77 11.30 9.48
N HIS A 139 15.56 11.03 10.53
CA HIS A 139 15.72 9.68 11.10
C HIS A 139 14.60 9.33 12.11
N THR A 140 13.37 9.67 11.77
CA THR A 140 12.20 9.55 12.66
C THR A 140 11.90 8.12 13.10
N TRP A 141 12.13 7.12 12.24
CA TRP A 141 11.89 5.70 12.56
C TRP A 141 12.75 5.15 13.72
N LEU A 142 13.84 5.85 14.09
CA LEU A 142 14.68 5.48 15.23
C LEU A 142 14.04 5.84 16.58
N SER A 143 13.07 6.75 16.58
CA SER A 143 12.25 7.06 17.76
C SER A 143 11.06 6.11 17.81
N LEU A 144 10.90 5.37 18.93
CA LEU A 144 9.79 4.43 19.11
C LEU A 144 8.42 5.11 19.05
N SER A 145 8.29 6.36 19.51
CA SER A 145 7.05 7.14 19.42
C SER A 145 6.75 7.57 17.98
N CYS A 146 7.77 8.00 17.23
CA CYS A 146 7.60 8.34 15.81
C CYS A 146 7.28 7.08 14.99
N ALA A 147 7.97 5.95 15.24
CA ALA A 147 7.69 4.67 14.60
C ALA A 147 6.23 4.22 14.78
N GLN A 148 5.62 4.46 15.95
CA GLN A 148 4.19 4.18 16.15
C GLN A 148 3.29 5.01 15.23
N THR A 149 3.63 6.28 15.01
CA THR A 149 2.92 7.16 14.07
C THR A 149 3.12 6.70 12.63
N GLU A 150 4.35 6.33 12.24
CA GLU A 150 4.66 5.81 10.91
C GLU A 150 3.88 4.53 10.59
N VAL A 151 3.84 3.59 11.53
CA VAL A 151 3.06 2.33 11.42
C VAL A 151 1.57 2.64 11.23
N LYS A 152 1.02 3.62 11.95
CA LYS A 152 -0.37 4.05 11.81
C LYS A 152 -0.62 4.67 10.43
N ASN A 153 0.27 5.56 9.97
CA ASN A 153 0.14 6.19 8.65
C ASN A 153 0.16 5.17 7.52
N ILE A 154 1.04 4.17 7.60
CA ILE A 154 1.10 3.04 6.68
C ILE A 154 -0.22 2.26 6.69
N ALA A 155 -0.75 1.94 7.87
CA ALA A 155 -2.01 1.19 7.99
C ALA A 155 -3.20 1.93 7.38
N GLU A 156 -3.31 3.24 7.61
CA GLU A 156 -4.40 4.02 7.04
C GLU A 156 -4.28 4.14 5.51
N ALA A 157 -3.06 4.23 4.98
CA ALA A 157 -2.84 4.22 3.53
C ALA A 157 -3.25 2.87 2.89
N LEU A 158 -2.84 1.75 3.48
CA LEU A 158 -3.25 0.41 3.03
C LEU A 158 -4.78 0.23 3.13
N ALA A 159 -5.38 0.64 4.25
CA ALA A 159 -6.82 0.57 4.47
C ALA A 159 -7.63 1.46 3.52
N ALA A 160 -7.05 2.59 3.10
CA ALA A 160 -7.68 3.46 2.10
C ALA A 160 -7.67 2.84 0.71
N ALA A 161 -6.59 2.14 0.34
CA ALA A 161 -6.41 1.51 -0.97
C ALA A 161 -7.13 0.16 -1.08
N ASP A 162 -7.23 -0.60 0.01
CA ASP A 162 -7.89 -1.90 0.08
C ASP A 162 -8.94 -1.92 1.19
N LYS A 163 -10.14 -1.49 0.85
CA LYS A 163 -11.28 -1.43 1.77
C LYS A 163 -11.69 -2.78 2.33
N THR A 164 -11.48 -3.85 1.58
CA THR A 164 -11.84 -5.22 1.99
C THR A 164 -11.02 -5.68 3.19
N ASN A 165 -9.75 -5.32 3.24
CA ASN A 165 -8.82 -5.70 4.30
C ASN A 165 -8.52 -4.55 5.28
N ALA A 166 -9.28 -3.45 5.27
CA ALA A 166 -9.02 -2.25 6.06
C ALA A 166 -8.86 -2.54 7.57
N ASP A 167 -9.78 -3.32 8.14
CA ASP A 167 -9.75 -3.66 9.57
C ASP A 167 -8.58 -4.59 9.92
N PHE A 168 -8.17 -5.46 8.99
CA PHE A 168 -6.99 -6.30 9.14
C PHE A 168 -5.72 -5.45 9.28
N TYR A 169 -5.53 -4.45 8.42
CA TYR A 169 -4.36 -3.55 8.49
C TYR A 169 -4.34 -2.75 9.79
N ARG A 170 -5.46 -2.17 10.20
CA ARG A 170 -5.57 -1.40 11.46
C ARG A 170 -5.30 -2.26 12.69
N LYS A 171 -5.83 -3.49 12.71
CA LYS A 171 -5.58 -4.44 13.80
C LYS A 171 -4.09 -4.77 13.91
N ASN A 172 -3.44 -5.12 12.79
CA ASN A 172 -2.01 -5.44 12.80
C ASN A 172 -1.16 -4.26 13.24
N ALA A 173 -1.49 -3.04 12.80
CA ALA A 173 -0.81 -1.82 13.25
C ALA A 173 -0.97 -1.60 14.76
N ALA A 174 -2.18 -1.81 15.30
CA ALA A 174 -2.41 -1.68 16.74
C ALA A 174 -1.60 -2.71 17.54
N GLU A 175 -1.54 -3.96 17.09
CA GLU A 175 -0.73 -5.01 17.73
C GLU A 175 0.78 -4.71 17.65
N TYR A 176 1.25 -4.20 16.52
CA TYR A 176 2.65 -3.80 16.38
C TYR A 176 3.00 -2.61 17.27
N ASN A 177 2.13 -1.61 17.32
CA ASN A 177 2.28 -0.44 18.18
C ASN A 177 2.25 -0.78 19.67
N GLN A 178 1.50 -1.80 20.10
CA GLN A 178 1.58 -2.32 21.47
C GLN A 178 2.98 -2.86 21.81
N LYS A 179 3.64 -3.54 20.85
CA LYS A 179 5.02 -4.02 21.04
C LYS A 179 6.01 -2.86 21.13
N LEU A 180 5.88 -1.85 20.27
CA LEU A 180 6.70 -0.63 20.32
C LEU A 180 6.50 0.12 21.66
N GLN A 181 5.25 0.21 22.14
CA GLN A 181 4.94 0.84 23.42
C GLN A 181 5.54 0.07 24.61
N ALA A 182 5.47 -1.26 24.60
CA ALA A 182 6.09 -2.07 25.62
C ALA A 182 7.63 -1.91 25.63
N LEU A 183 8.23 -1.81 24.44
CA LEU A 183 9.65 -1.54 24.30
C LEU A 183 10.00 -0.14 24.83
N LEU A 184 9.25 0.88 24.48
CA LEU A 184 9.45 2.24 24.98
C LEU A 184 9.38 2.31 26.51
N ALA A 185 8.40 1.64 27.12
CA ALA A 185 8.26 1.59 28.57
C ALA A 185 9.41 0.85 29.28
N ALA A 186 10.10 -0.06 28.60
CA ALA A 186 11.25 -0.76 29.14
C ALA A 186 12.54 0.10 29.18
N TYR A 187 12.58 1.21 28.46
CA TYR A 187 13.71 2.17 28.41
C TYR A 187 13.50 3.41 29.30
N GLN A 188 12.32 3.59 29.89
CA GLN A 188 11.99 4.67 30.82
C GLN A 188 12.17 4.23 32.27
#